data_7eeee4808238e9a034db17f42188323f
#
_entry.id   7eeee4808238e9a034db17f42188323f
#
_cell.length_a   1.000
_cell.length_b   1.000
_cell.length_c   1.000
_cell.angle_alpha   90.00
_cell.angle_beta   90.00
_cell.angle_gamma   90.00
#
_symmetry.space_group_name_H-M   'P 1'
#
loop_
_entity.id
_entity.type
_entity.pdbx_description
1 polymer ?
#
loop_
_entity_poly.entity_id
_entity_poly.type
_entity_poly.pdbx_seq_one_letter_code
_entity_poly.pdbx_strand_id
1 'polypeptide(L)' 'MAQKIIIGSRLEDTWGNQWFVVSKDRTGCTLHGWLHPSGEQHFTFEELKNWKIISR' A
#
# COMPACT_ATOMS: atom_id res chain seq x y z
N MET A 1 -10.67 13.04 -6.40
CA MET A 1 -9.98 12.14 -7.31
C MET A 1 -9.41 10.96 -6.59
N ALA A 2 -9.64 9.80 -7.12
CA ALA A 2 -9.07 8.60 -6.53
C ALA A 2 -7.56 8.58 -6.77
N GLN A 3 -6.81 8.18 -5.76
CA GLN A 3 -5.38 7.97 -5.89
C GLN A 3 -5.14 6.78 -6.79
N LYS A 4 -4.16 6.90 -7.65
CA LYS A 4 -3.83 5.81 -8.55
C LYS A 4 -2.69 5.00 -7.96
N ILE A 5 -3.04 3.87 -7.40
CA ILE A 5 -2.09 2.94 -6.80
C ILE A 5 -1.86 1.81 -7.80
N ILE A 6 -0.63 1.52 -8.10
CA ILE A 6 -0.26 0.45 -9.03
C ILE A 6 0.72 -0.49 -8.35
N ILE A 7 0.88 -1.68 -8.93
CA ILE A 7 1.90 -2.62 -8.45
C ILE A 7 3.26 -1.94 -8.61
N GLY A 8 4.06 -2.01 -7.54
CA GLY A 8 5.34 -1.33 -7.49
C GLY A 8 5.30 0.02 -6.80
N SER A 9 4.11 0.54 -6.51
CA SER A 9 3.99 1.79 -5.78
C SER A 9 4.51 1.64 -4.35
N ARG A 10 5.06 2.72 -3.82
CA ARG A 10 5.48 2.79 -2.43
C ARG A 10 4.55 3.73 -1.69
N LEU A 11 4.00 3.26 -0.58
CA LEU A 11 3.03 4.00 0.21
C LEU A 11 3.55 4.16 1.63
N GLU A 12 3.04 5.20 2.30
CA GLU A 12 3.35 5.43 3.71
C GLU A 12 2.03 5.47 4.48
N ASP A 13 1.95 4.68 5.54
CA ASP A 13 0.74 4.64 6.36
C ASP A 13 0.68 5.82 7.33
N THR A 14 -0.37 5.86 8.15
CA THR A 14 -0.57 6.98 9.07
C THR A 14 0.43 7.00 10.22
N TRP A 15 1.16 5.93 10.44
CA TRP A 15 2.21 5.86 11.45
C TRP A 15 3.60 6.09 10.88
N GLY A 16 3.70 6.41 9.60
CA GLY A 16 4.98 6.67 8.97
C GLY A 16 5.72 5.42 8.48
N ASN A 17 5.09 4.27 8.53
CA ASN A 17 5.69 3.05 8.01
C ASN A 17 5.51 2.96 6.51
N GLN A 18 6.55 2.52 5.82
CA GLN A 18 6.52 2.41 4.38
C GLN A 18 6.14 1.00 3.95
N TRP A 19 5.40 0.92 2.86
CA TRP A 19 4.89 -0.33 2.30
C TRP A 19 5.07 -0.33 0.80
N PHE A 20 5.24 -1.52 0.26
CA PHE A 20 5.43 -1.73 -1.16
C PHE A 20 4.29 -2.57 -1.71
N VAL A 21 3.67 -2.12 -2.80
CA VAL A 21 2.53 -2.82 -3.40
C VAL A 21 3.05 -3.98 -4.24
N VAL A 22 2.72 -5.20 -3.83
CA VAL A 22 3.15 -6.40 -4.54
C VAL A 22 2.05 -6.98 -5.43
N SER A 23 0.79 -6.74 -5.09
CA SER A 23 -0.31 -7.15 -5.96
C SER A 23 -1.52 -6.26 -5.72
N LYS A 24 -2.47 -6.31 -6.61
CA LYS A 24 -3.64 -5.45 -6.59
C LYS A 24 -4.84 -6.25 -7.10
N ASP A 25 -5.98 -6.06 -6.45
CA ASP A 25 -7.22 -6.70 -6.86
C ASP A 25 -8.38 -5.72 -6.78
N ARG A 26 -9.60 -6.22 -6.91
CA ARG A 26 -10.79 -5.37 -6.90
C ARG A 26 -11.04 -4.69 -5.58
N THR A 27 -10.62 -5.30 -4.49
CA THR A 27 -10.95 -4.82 -3.15
C THR A 27 -9.83 -3.99 -2.55
N GLY A 28 -8.61 -4.15 -3.04
CA GLY A 28 -7.49 -3.42 -2.48
C GLY A 28 -6.17 -3.93 -3.00
N CYS A 29 -5.15 -3.84 -2.16
CA CYS A 29 -3.81 -4.24 -2.53
C CYS A 29 -3.20 -5.11 -1.46
N THR A 30 -2.30 -5.99 -1.88
CA THR A 30 -1.44 -6.72 -0.95
C THR A 30 -0.12 -5.98 -0.89
N LEU A 31 0.31 -5.67 0.31
CA LEU A 31 1.47 -4.83 0.56
C LEU A 31 2.47 -5.56 1.43
N HIS A 32 3.73 -5.30 1.14
CA HIS A 32 4.85 -5.84 1.90
C HIS A 32 5.44 -4.69 2.71
N GLY A 33 5.51 -4.85 4.04
CA GLY A 33 6.04 -3.80 4.89
C GLY A 33 7.55 -3.72 4.79
N TRP A 34 8.08 -2.52 4.70
CA TRP A 34 9.51 -2.30 4.57
C TRP A 34 10.27 -2.87 5.76
N LEU A 35 9.71 -2.72 6.96
CA LEU A 35 10.34 -3.19 8.20
C LEU A 35 9.84 -4.56 8.64
N HIS A 36 8.97 -5.19 7.86
CA HIS A 36 8.39 -6.49 8.20
C HIS A 36 8.55 -7.41 7.01
N PRO A 37 9.77 -7.84 6.72
CA PRO A 37 10.06 -8.59 5.49
C PRO A 37 9.36 -9.94 5.40
N SER A 38 8.88 -10.46 6.52
CA SER A 38 8.20 -11.76 6.52
C SER A 38 6.69 -11.65 6.32
N GLY A 39 6.14 -10.43 6.26
CA GLY A 39 4.69 -10.27 6.26
C GLY A 39 4.16 -9.49 5.08
N GLU A 40 3.27 -10.13 4.33
CA GLU A 40 2.43 -9.44 3.38
C GLU A 40 1.06 -9.31 3.99
N GLN A 41 0.43 -8.15 3.82
CA GLN A 41 -0.90 -7.90 4.35
C GLN A 41 -1.76 -7.28 3.27
N HIS A 42 -3.03 -7.64 3.28
CA HIS A 42 -4.00 -7.09 2.35
C HIS A 42 -4.71 -5.91 3.01
N PHE A 43 -4.76 -4.79 2.28
CA PHE A 43 -5.49 -3.59 2.72
C PHE A 43 -6.51 -3.21 1.66
N THR A 44 -7.71 -2.86 2.08
CA THR A 44 -8.74 -2.42 1.15
C THR A 44 -8.42 -1.01 0.65
N PHE A 45 -8.99 -0.63 -0.49
CA PHE A 45 -8.83 0.72 -1.00
C PHE A 45 -9.36 1.75 -0.02
N GLU A 46 -10.40 1.39 0.74
CA GLU A 46 -10.94 2.26 1.77
C GLU A 46 -9.89 2.58 2.83
N GLU A 47 -9.13 1.57 3.23
CA GLU A 47 -8.05 1.78 4.19
C GLU A 47 -6.90 2.57 3.59
N LEU A 48 -6.58 2.31 2.33
CA LEU A 48 -5.43 2.92 1.68
C LEU A 48 -5.65 4.37 1.28
N LYS A 49 -6.89 4.83 1.23
CA LYS A 49 -7.15 6.18 0.74
C LYS A 49 -6.56 7.27 1.62
N ASN A 50 -6.28 6.96 2.88
CA ASN A 50 -5.67 7.91 3.81
C ASN A 50 -4.14 7.80 3.82
N TRP A 51 -3.59 6.87 3.09
CA TRP A 51 -2.15 6.67 3.03
C TRP A 51 -1.54 7.59 1.99
N LYS A 52 -0.27 7.89 2.18
CA LYS A 52 0.45 8.78 1.27
C LYS A 52 1.18 7.94 0.23
N ILE A 53 1.05 8.35 -1.03
CA ILE A 53 1.83 7.72 -2.11
C ILE A 53 3.18 8.41 -2.16
N ILE A 54 4.26 7.65 -1.89
CA ILE A 54 5.61 8.19 -1.91
C ILE A 54 6.17 8.16 -3.33
N SER A 55 5.95 7.04 -4.01
CA SER A 55 6.36 6.91 -5.41
C SER A 55 5.49 5.88 -6.10
N ARG A 56 5.49 5.94 -7.43
CA ARG A 56 4.69 5.03 -8.25
C ARG A 56 5.57 4.14 -9.09
#